data_118b7237c7841d84c605d310fd0bc730
#
_entry.id   118b7237c7841d84c605d310fd0bc730
#
_cell.length_a   1.000
_cell.length_b   1.000
_cell.length_c   1.000
_cell.angle_alpha   90.00
_cell.angle_beta   90.00
_cell.angle_gamma   90.00
#
_symmetry.space_group_name_H-M   'P 1'
#
loop_
_entity.id
_entity.type
_entity.pdbx_description
1 polymer ?
#
loop_
_entity_poly.entity_id
_entity_poly.type
_entity_poly.pdbx_seq_one_letter_code
_entity_poly.pdbx_strand_id
1 'polypeptide(L)'
;PEIDKAIEKGIVIAHFDLRQALVKSGKNIEIKKNNLTQLYRFFTAENLLNKEIFTDSNKLNKNFYDELLYLMGLEETKLGTSKIISRLKPTKRQRYSFVENIIDKLEMKDVPKERQEDIAIQLTVVWINRILFLKLLESQLVLFNKDESYRFLTYEKLPNFEEIYSLFFAVLAKKVSERNERVQEKF
;
A
#
# COMPACT_ATOMS: atom_id res chain seq x y z
N PRO A 1 33.46 2.51 -21.14
CA PRO A 1 32.78 2.34 -22.44
C PRO A 1 31.70 1.24 -22.42
N GLU A 2 31.98 0.00 -21.92
CA GLU A 2 30.98 -1.07 -21.90
C GLU A 2 30.03 -0.94 -20.72
N ILE A 3 30.50 -0.51 -19.57
CA ILE A 3 29.71 -0.25 -18.36
C ILE A 3 28.71 0.88 -18.62
N ASP A 4 29.14 1.96 -19.26
CA ASP A 4 28.26 3.10 -19.58
C ASP A 4 27.12 2.68 -20.51
N LYS A 5 27.41 1.85 -21.52
CA LYS A 5 26.39 1.26 -22.39
C LYS A 5 25.44 0.31 -21.67
N ALA A 6 25.92 -0.40 -20.63
CA ALA A 6 25.10 -1.27 -19.81
C ALA A 6 24.19 -0.47 -18.88
N ILE A 7 24.67 0.67 -18.35
CA ILE A 7 23.87 1.62 -17.56
C ILE A 7 22.77 2.25 -18.43
N GLU A 8 23.13 2.76 -19.62
CA GLU A 8 22.18 3.33 -20.57
C GLU A 8 21.08 2.34 -20.99
N LYS A 9 21.41 1.05 -21.06
CA LYS A 9 20.45 -0.03 -21.37
C LYS A 9 19.66 -0.50 -20.15
N GLY A 10 19.86 0.10 -18.97
CA GLY A 10 19.18 -0.31 -17.75
C GLY A 10 19.58 -1.70 -17.21
N ILE A 11 20.72 -2.24 -17.67
CA ILE A 11 21.22 -3.55 -17.23
C ILE A 11 21.97 -3.45 -15.91
N VAL A 12 22.59 -2.29 -15.62
CA VAL A 12 23.31 -2.01 -14.37
C VAL A 12 22.44 -1.14 -13.48
N ILE A 13 22.07 -1.68 -12.33
CA ILE A 13 21.22 -1.01 -11.32
C ILE A 13 22.06 -0.10 -10.42
N ALA A 14 23.28 -0.51 -10.11
CA ALA A 14 24.19 0.24 -9.24
C ALA A 14 25.66 0.00 -9.60
N HIS A 15 26.49 1.02 -9.43
CA HIS A 15 27.93 0.97 -9.69
C HIS A 15 28.69 1.58 -8.51
N PHE A 16 29.70 0.88 -8.03
CA PHE A 16 30.60 1.36 -6.98
C PHE A 16 32.06 1.11 -7.37
N ASP A 17 32.85 2.19 -7.43
CA ASP A 17 34.28 2.08 -7.72
C ASP A 17 35.06 1.73 -6.44
N LEU A 18 35.44 0.46 -6.31
CA LEU A 18 36.23 -0.04 -5.18
C LEU A 18 37.53 0.70 -4.95
N ARG A 19 38.10 1.33 -5.99
CA ARG A 19 39.35 2.12 -5.85
C ARG A 19 39.15 3.31 -4.93
N GLN A 20 37.97 3.86 -4.83
CA GLN A 20 37.64 4.95 -3.91
C GLN A 20 37.64 4.52 -2.44
N ALA A 21 37.43 3.24 -2.18
CA ALA A 21 37.44 2.67 -0.83
C ALA A 21 38.82 2.20 -0.38
N LEU A 22 39.74 2.03 -1.31
CA LEU A 22 41.06 1.48 -1.06
C LEU A 22 42.13 2.59 -0.95
N VAL A 23 43.04 2.49 0.00
CA VAL A 23 44.18 3.39 0.18
C VAL A 23 45.44 2.59 0.20
N LYS A 24 46.43 3.02 -0.59
CA LYS A 24 47.78 2.46 -0.54
C LYS A 24 48.51 2.99 0.70
N SER A 25 48.91 2.08 1.59
CA SER A 25 49.79 2.34 2.72
C SER A 25 51.08 1.50 2.53
N GLY A 26 52.09 2.09 1.91
CA GLY A 26 53.32 1.38 1.56
C GLY A 26 53.10 0.27 0.52
N LYS A 27 53.46 -0.97 0.88
CA LYS A 27 53.23 -2.15 0.04
C LYS A 27 51.83 -2.78 0.22
N ASN A 28 51.08 -2.33 1.22
CA ASN A 28 49.79 -2.89 1.55
C ASN A 28 48.64 -2.02 1.04
N ILE A 29 47.50 -2.67 0.73
CA ILE A 29 46.25 -2.02 0.39
C ILE A 29 45.35 -2.15 1.62
N GLU A 30 44.92 -1.03 2.17
CA GLU A 30 44.07 -0.97 3.36
C GLU A 30 42.75 -0.26 3.03
N ILE A 31 41.69 -0.68 3.70
CA ILE A 31 40.39 0.00 3.60
C ILE A 31 40.32 1.03 4.73
N LYS A 32 40.19 2.32 4.42
CA LYS A 32 39.94 3.33 5.44
C LYS A 32 38.59 3.09 6.14
N LYS A 33 38.58 3.25 7.47
CA LYS A 33 37.39 3.01 8.30
C LYS A 33 36.15 3.80 7.82
N ASN A 34 36.38 5.03 7.33
CA ASN A 34 35.27 5.84 6.74
C ASN A 34 34.79 5.31 5.40
N ASN A 35 35.62 4.66 4.63
CA ASN A 35 35.27 4.08 3.33
C ASN A 35 34.54 2.74 3.48
N LEU A 36 34.82 2.02 4.58
CA LEU A 36 34.06 0.80 4.92
C LEU A 36 32.57 1.10 5.18
N THR A 37 32.29 2.24 5.82
CA THR A 37 30.92 2.69 6.05
C THR A 37 30.21 3.06 4.73
N GLN A 38 30.93 3.68 3.79
CA GLN A 38 30.39 3.98 2.46
C GLN A 38 30.15 2.71 1.66
N LEU A 39 31.09 1.76 1.70
CA LEU A 39 30.93 0.45 1.07
C LEU A 39 29.73 -0.31 1.66
N TYR A 40 29.61 -0.33 2.98
CA TYR A 40 28.47 -0.94 3.65
C TYR A 40 27.16 -0.28 3.24
N ARG A 41 27.09 1.07 3.23
CA ARG A 41 25.88 1.79 2.77
C ARG A 41 25.53 1.48 1.33
N PHE A 42 26.53 1.30 0.47
CA PHE A 42 26.31 0.94 -0.94
C PHE A 42 25.59 -0.41 -1.07
N PHE A 43 25.93 -1.40 -0.24
CA PHE A 43 25.30 -2.72 -0.22
C PHE A 43 24.05 -2.82 0.66
N THR A 44 23.58 -1.73 1.24
CA THR A 44 22.30 -1.74 1.94
C THR A 44 21.14 -1.87 0.95
N ALA A 45 20.07 -2.51 1.37
CA ALA A 45 18.87 -2.65 0.55
C ALA A 45 18.35 -1.28 0.04
N GLU A 46 18.50 -0.23 0.84
CA GLU A 46 18.11 1.14 0.48
C GLU A 46 18.83 1.69 -0.75
N ASN A 47 20.10 1.33 -0.96
CA ASN A 47 20.88 1.78 -2.12
C ASN A 47 20.77 0.83 -3.32
N LEU A 48 20.84 -0.49 -3.08
CA LEU A 48 20.80 -1.50 -4.14
C LEU A 48 19.43 -1.57 -4.80
N LEU A 49 18.37 -1.32 -4.05
CA LEU A 49 16.99 -1.39 -4.53
C LEU A 49 16.49 -0.05 -5.08
N ASN A 50 17.40 0.87 -5.36
CA ASN A 50 17.14 2.21 -5.90
C ASN A 50 16.09 2.99 -5.10
N LYS A 51 16.57 3.89 -4.27
CA LYS A 51 15.79 4.67 -3.29
C LYS A 51 14.51 5.31 -3.87
N GLU A 52 14.52 5.64 -5.16
CA GLU A 52 13.38 6.21 -5.88
C GLU A 52 12.29 5.18 -6.20
N ILE A 53 12.66 3.92 -6.46
CA ILE A 53 11.68 2.86 -6.77
C ILE A 53 11.02 2.31 -5.50
N PHE A 54 11.75 2.26 -4.37
CA PHE A 54 11.26 1.63 -3.14
C PHE A 54 10.85 2.60 -2.03
N THR A 55 11.33 3.85 -2.04
CA THR A 55 10.95 4.82 -1.00
C THR A 55 9.62 5.50 -1.28
N ASP A 56 9.23 5.69 -2.55
CA ASP A 56 7.95 6.31 -2.88
C ASP A 56 6.79 5.32 -2.94
N SER A 57 7.03 4.06 -3.34
CA SER A 57 5.94 3.09 -3.50
C SER A 57 5.57 2.34 -2.21
N ASN A 58 6.46 2.27 -1.21
CA ASN A 58 6.23 1.50 0.03
C ASN A 58 6.19 2.33 1.32
N LYS A 59 6.57 3.60 1.29
CA LYS A 59 6.25 4.50 2.40
C LYS A 59 4.81 4.95 2.25
N LEU A 60 3.99 4.55 3.20
CA LEU A 60 2.69 5.18 3.38
C LEU A 60 2.94 6.69 3.52
N ASN A 61 2.72 7.43 2.44
CA ASN A 61 2.87 8.88 2.43
C ASN A 61 1.93 9.43 3.50
N LYS A 62 2.42 10.32 4.34
CA LYS A 62 1.61 10.94 5.39
C LYS A 62 0.34 11.57 4.81
N ASN A 63 0.44 12.21 3.66
CA ASN A 63 -0.71 12.80 2.99
C ASN A 63 -1.75 11.74 2.59
N PHE A 64 -1.32 10.59 2.09
CA PHE A 64 -2.22 9.48 1.79
C PHE A 64 -2.86 8.92 3.05
N TYR A 65 -2.11 8.79 4.15
CA TYR A 65 -2.64 8.34 5.43
C TYR A 65 -3.69 9.30 5.98
N ASP A 66 -3.41 10.60 5.95
CA ASP A 66 -4.32 11.64 6.42
C ASP A 66 -5.61 11.68 5.57
N GLU A 67 -5.49 11.53 4.24
CA GLU A 67 -6.62 11.44 3.32
C GLU A 67 -7.45 10.17 3.56
N LEU A 68 -6.79 9.04 3.80
CA LEU A 68 -7.47 7.78 4.11
C LEU A 68 -8.28 7.90 5.40
N LEU A 69 -7.70 8.46 6.47
CA LEU A 69 -8.42 8.71 7.72
C LEU A 69 -9.63 9.62 7.50
N TYR A 70 -9.46 10.66 6.68
CA TYR A 70 -10.53 11.59 6.32
C TYR A 70 -11.69 10.86 5.62
N LEU A 71 -11.41 10.05 4.59
CA LEU A 71 -12.42 9.24 3.88
C LEU A 71 -13.11 8.23 4.80
N MET A 72 -12.36 7.64 5.72
CA MET A 72 -12.90 6.72 6.72
C MET A 72 -13.78 7.41 7.76
N GLY A 73 -13.59 8.71 7.99
CA GLY A 73 -14.26 9.47 9.08
C GLY A 73 -13.59 9.27 10.44
N LEU A 74 -12.28 9.03 10.44
CA LEU A 74 -11.48 8.74 11.62
C LEU A 74 -10.42 9.81 11.85
N GLU A 75 -9.95 9.93 13.08
CA GLU A 75 -8.80 10.76 13.45
C GLU A 75 -7.84 10.01 14.37
N GLU A 76 -6.56 10.35 14.28
CA GLU A 76 -5.54 9.88 15.21
C GLU A 76 -5.52 10.81 16.42
N THR A 77 -5.77 10.26 17.60
CA THR A 77 -5.74 11.00 18.87
C THR A 77 -4.68 10.40 19.78
N LYS A 78 -4.14 11.23 20.68
CA LYS A 78 -3.20 10.78 21.71
C LYS A 78 -3.96 10.50 23.00
N LEU A 79 -3.80 9.29 23.53
CA LEU A 79 -4.25 8.90 24.85
C LEU A 79 -3.02 8.60 25.72
N GLY A 80 -2.55 9.57 26.50
CA GLY A 80 -1.28 9.47 27.21
C GLY A 80 -0.10 9.38 26.24
N THR A 81 0.66 8.30 26.31
CA THR A 81 1.80 8.01 25.41
C THR A 81 1.41 7.25 24.15
N SER A 82 0.19 6.71 24.10
CA SER A 82 -0.28 5.89 22.97
C SER A 82 -1.08 6.73 21.97
N LYS A 83 -0.97 6.36 20.70
CA LYS A 83 -1.82 6.88 19.63
C LYS A 83 -2.97 5.91 19.41
N ILE A 84 -4.18 6.43 19.38
CA ILE A 84 -5.38 5.67 19.07
C ILE A 84 -6.11 6.28 17.88
N ILE A 85 -6.76 5.43 17.11
CA ILE A 85 -7.65 5.86 16.03
C ILE A 85 -9.06 5.84 16.57
N SER A 86 -9.76 6.96 16.42
CA SER A 86 -11.12 7.15 16.90
C SER A 86 -11.97 7.83 15.85
N ARG A 87 -13.28 7.72 16.00
CA ARG A 87 -14.24 8.46 15.18
C ARG A 87 -14.03 9.96 15.33
N LEU A 88 -14.20 10.70 14.24
CA LEU A 88 -14.13 12.17 14.25
C LEU A 88 -15.09 12.78 15.29
N LYS A 89 -14.63 13.87 15.92
CA LYS A 89 -15.46 14.66 16.81
C LYS A 89 -16.74 15.14 16.11
N PRO A 90 -17.88 15.27 16.80
CA PRO A 90 -19.17 15.61 16.20
C PRO A 90 -19.13 16.80 15.24
N THR A 91 -18.35 17.84 15.58
CA THR A 91 -18.19 19.06 14.76
C THR A 91 -17.42 18.88 13.47
N LYS A 92 -16.67 17.77 13.33
CA LYS A 92 -15.83 17.45 12.17
C LYS A 92 -16.37 16.27 11.35
N ARG A 93 -17.45 15.62 11.80
CA ARG A 93 -18.02 14.45 11.14
C ARG A 93 -18.54 14.79 9.75
N GLN A 94 -18.23 13.93 8.81
CA GLN A 94 -18.64 14.08 7.43
C GLN A 94 -19.65 13.01 7.08
N ARG A 95 -20.84 13.43 6.69
CA ARG A 95 -21.98 12.55 6.37
C ARG A 95 -21.64 11.44 5.37
N TYR A 96 -20.68 11.67 4.49
CA TYR A 96 -20.31 10.72 3.43
C TYR A 96 -19.07 9.87 3.76
N SER A 97 -18.49 10.00 4.96
CA SER A 97 -17.40 9.12 5.37
C SER A 97 -17.91 7.69 5.61
N PHE A 98 -17.01 6.72 5.51
CA PHE A 98 -17.37 5.31 5.65
C PHE A 98 -18.05 5.02 6.98
N VAL A 99 -17.51 5.46 8.09
CA VAL A 99 -18.06 5.22 9.45
C VAL A 99 -19.47 5.81 9.58
N GLU A 100 -19.68 7.06 9.13
CA GLU A 100 -20.99 7.70 9.22
C GLU A 100 -22.03 6.99 8.35
N ASN A 101 -21.65 6.60 7.12
CA ASN A 101 -22.53 5.83 6.23
C ASN A 101 -22.92 4.46 6.82
N ILE A 102 -21.98 3.78 7.47
CA ILE A 102 -22.26 2.48 8.09
C ILE A 102 -23.23 2.65 9.26
N ILE A 103 -22.98 3.65 10.13
CA ILE A 103 -23.89 3.92 11.27
C ILE A 103 -25.29 4.27 10.79
N ASP A 104 -25.40 5.11 9.76
CA ASP A 104 -26.69 5.54 9.21
C ASP A 104 -27.44 4.38 8.55
N LYS A 105 -26.76 3.55 7.78
CA LYS A 105 -27.39 2.44 7.01
C LYS A 105 -27.69 1.19 7.83
N LEU A 106 -26.93 0.88 8.87
CA LEU A 106 -27.14 -0.34 9.63
C LEU A 106 -28.35 -0.27 10.58
N GLU A 107 -28.97 0.90 10.76
CA GLU A 107 -30.16 1.11 11.60
C GLU A 107 -30.13 0.32 12.92
N MET A 108 -28.98 0.33 13.63
CA MET A 108 -28.73 -0.47 14.83
C MET A 108 -29.50 0.06 16.04
N LYS A 109 -30.84 0.06 15.98
CA LYS A 109 -31.73 0.70 16.99
C LYS A 109 -31.60 0.10 18.38
N ASP A 110 -31.32 -1.21 18.44
CA ASP A 110 -31.24 -1.95 19.72
C ASP A 110 -29.81 -2.09 20.25
N VAL A 111 -28.83 -1.45 19.62
CA VAL A 111 -27.43 -1.53 19.99
C VAL A 111 -27.00 -0.22 20.66
N PRO A 112 -26.31 -0.26 21.82
CA PRO A 112 -25.76 0.94 22.45
C PRO A 112 -24.86 1.73 21.51
N LYS A 113 -24.90 3.06 21.56
CA LYS A 113 -24.18 3.95 20.64
C LYS A 113 -22.68 3.66 20.57
N GLU A 114 -22.03 3.40 21.71
CA GLU A 114 -20.63 3.02 21.78
C GLU A 114 -20.34 1.75 20.97
N ARG A 115 -21.22 0.75 21.09
CA ARG A 115 -21.11 -0.51 20.34
C ARG A 115 -21.37 -0.33 18.85
N GLN A 116 -22.27 0.57 18.46
CA GLN A 116 -22.49 0.94 17.05
C GLN A 116 -21.22 1.55 16.45
N GLU A 117 -20.56 2.45 17.17
CA GLU A 117 -19.29 3.06 16.74
C GLU A 117 -18.19 2.02 16.56
N ASP A 118 -18.02 1.12 17.50
CA ASP A 118 -17.04 0.02 17.40
C ASP A 118 -17.30 -0.86 16.18
N ILE A 119 -18.53 -1.27 15.96
CA ILE A 119 -18.93 -2.08 14.81
C ILE A 119 -18.65 -1.34 13.51
N ALA A 120 -19.00 -0.07 13.43
CA ALA A 120 -18.79 0.74 12.23
C ALA A 120 -17.29 0.94 11.93
N ILE A 121 -16.48 1.17 12.95
CA ILE A 121 -15.01 1.29 12.79
C ILE A 121 -14.44 -0.06 12.32
N GLN A 122 -14.81 -1.17 12.96
CA GLN A 122 -14.34 -2.50 12.56
C GLN A 122 -14.70 -2.83 11.11
N LEU A 123 -15.94 -2.59 10.70
CA LEU A 123 -16.37 -2.81 9.32
C LEU A 123 -15.63 -1.91 8.33
N THR A 124 -15.43 -0.64 8.68
CA THR A 124 -14.65 0.31 7.87
C THR A 124 -13.23 -0.21 7.65
N VAL A 125 -12.53 -0.60 8.72
CA VAL A 125 -11.16 -1.12 8.63
C VAL A 125 -11.11 -2.39 7.78
N VAL A 126 -12.03 -3.33 7.99
CA VAL A 126 -12.11 -4.58 7.21
C VAL A 126 -12.28 -4.29 5.72
N TRP A 127 -13.19 -3.38 5.35
CA TRP A 127 -13.44 -3.07 3.94
C TRP A 127 -12.31 -2.28 3.28
N ILE A 128 -11.73 -1.31 3.99
CA ILE A 128 -10.54 -0.59 3.48
C ILE A 128 -9.39 -1.56 3.24
N ASN A 129 -9.13 -2.49 4.15
CA ASN A 129 -8.09 -3.51 3.96
C ASN A 129 -8.37 -4.38 2.72
N ARG A 130 -9.62 -4.76 2.47
CA ARG A 130 -10.03 -5.51 1.27
C ARG A 130 -9.78 -4.72 0.00
N ILE A 131 -10.17 -3.45 -0.04
CA ILE A 131 -9.96 -2.57 -1.19
C ILE A 131 -8.47 -2.36 -1.46
N LEU A 132 -7.68 -2.10 -0.42
CA LEU A 132 -6.23 -1.96 -0.54
C LEU A 132 -5.57 -3.25 -1.03
N PHE A 133 -6.02 -4.41 -0.53
CA PHE A 133 -5.55 -5.71 -1.04
C PHE A 133 -5.87 -5.89 -2.52
N LEU A 134 -7.09 -5.57 -2.96
CA LEU A 134 -7.47 -5.64 -4.37
C LEU A 134 -6.59 -4.71 -5.23
N LYS A 135 -6.29 -3.51 -4.72
CA LYS A 135 -5.41 -2.56 -5.42
C LYS A 135 -3.97 -3.04 -5.53
N LEU A 136 -3.45 -3.68 -4.48
CA LEU A 136 -2.14 -4.32 -4.53
C LEU A 136 -2.12 -5.48 -5.53
N LEU A 137 -3.14 -6.33 -5.51
CA LEU A 137 -3.29 -7.44 -6.46
C LEU A 137 -3.32 -6.95 -7.91
N GLU A 138 -4.14 -5.93 -8.19
CA GLU A 138 -4.20 -5.30 -9.51
C GLU A 138 -2.82 -4.81 -9.96
N SER A 139 -2.14 -4.06 -9.08
CA SER A 139 -0.81 -3.52 -9.38
C SER A 139 0.21 -4.63 -9.70
N GLN A 140 0.15 -5.75 -8.98
CA GLN A 140 1.02 -6.90 -9.25
C GLN A 140 0.67 -7.58 -10.57
N LEU A 141 -0.60 -7.74 -10.90
CA LEU A 141 -1.03 -8.33 -12.17
C LEU A 141 -0.58 -7.49 -13.36
N VAL A 142 -0.78 -6.17 -13.31
CA VAL A 142 -0.32 -5.25 -14.35
C VAL A 142 1.19 -5.27 -14.49
N LEU A 143 1.92 -5.23 -13.39
CA LEU A 143 3.39 -5.26 -13.39
C LEU A 143 3.94 -6.57 -13.97
N PHE A 144 3.40 -7.71 -13.52
CA PHE A 144 3.85 -9.03 -13.94
C PHE A 144 3.60 -9.29 -15.43
N ASN A 145 2.41 -8.92 -15.91
CA ASN A 145 2.03 -9.12 -17.31
C ASN A 145 2.52 -7.99 -18.24
N LYS A 146 2.97 -6.85 -17.66
CA LYS A 146 3.32 -5.63 -18.41
C LYS A 146 2.18 -5.15 -19.33
N ASP A 147 0.95 -5.30 -18.89
CA ASP A 147 -0.25 -5.01 -19.65
C ASP A 147 -1.31 -4.33 -18.76
N GLU A 148 -1.69 -3.11 -19.13
CA GLU A 148 -2.69 -2.30 -18.46
C GLU A 148 -4.12 -2.89 -18.56
N SER A 149 -4.37 -3.82 -19.49
CA SER A 149 -5.67 -4.49 -19.62
C SER A 149 -6.05 -5.30 -18.37
N TYR A 150 -5.05 -5.70 -17.56
CA TYR A 150 -5.26 -6.36 -16.27
C TYR A 150 -5.78 -5.43 -15.16
N ARG A 151 -5.95 -4.14 -15.43
CA ARG A 151 -6.65 -3.25 -14.50
C ARG A 151 -8.12 -3.65 -14.40
N PHE A 152 -8.55 -3.95 -13.19
CA PHE A 152 -9.92 -4.33 -12.92
C PHE A 152 -10.61 -3.42 -11.90
N LEU A 153 -9.86 -2.72 -11.05
CA LEU A 153 -10.37 -1.82 -10.03
C LEU A 153 -10.57 -0.41 -10.63
N THR A 154 -11.40 -0.33 -11.65
CA THR A 154 -11.77 0.91 -12.34
C THR A 154 -13.27 1.17 -12.20
N TYR A 155 -13.67 2.42 -12.34
CA TYR A 155 -15.08 2.80 -12.22
C TYR A 155 -15.96 2.14 -13.29
N GLU A 156 -15.42 1.89 -14.48
CA GLU A 156 -16.15 1.23 -15.57
C GLU A 156 -16.45 -0.24 -15.25
N LYS A 157 -15.51 -0.93 -14.62
CA LYS A 157 -15.65 -2.37 -14.30
C LYS A 157 -16.37 -2.59 -12.97
N LEU A 158 -16.14 -1.71 -11.99
CA LEU A 158 -16.65 -1.80 -10.62
C LEU A 158 -17.29 -0.45 -10.21
N PRO A 159 -18.44 -0.09 -10.78
CA PRO A 159 -19.03 1.24 -10.60
C PRO A 159 -19.65 1.48 -9.21
N ASN A 160 -19.86 0.42 -8.44
CA ASN A 160 -20.49 0.51 -7.13
C ASN A 160 -19.95 -0.52 -6.14
N PHE A 161 -20.35 -0.40 -4.89
CA PHE A 161 -19.90 -1.28 -3.82
C PHE A 161 -20.38 -2.73 -3.98
N GLU A 162 -21.55 -2.96 -4.56
CA GLU A 162 -22.09 -4.31 -4.78
C GLU A 162 -21.21 -5.12 -5.74
N GLU A 163 -20.63 -4.46 -6.73
CA GLU A 163 -19.70 -5.10 -7.65
C GLU A 163 -18.37 -5.45 -6.97
N ILE A 164 -17.86 -4.59 -6.08
CA ILE A 164 -16.67 -4.89 -5.27
C ILE A 164 -16.97 -6.05 -4.31
N TYR A 165 -18.15 -6.05 -3.70
CA TYR A 165 -18.60 -7.15 -2.84
C TYR A 165 -18.66 -8.46 -3.62
N SER A 166 -19.26 -8.43 -4.81
CA SER A 166 -19.37 -9.60 -5.69
C SER A 166 -17.99 -10.12 -6.11
N LEU A 167 -17.09 -9.24 -6.53
CA LEU A 167 -15.71 -9.62 -6.85
C LEU A 167 -15.05 -10.33 -5.67
N PHE A 168 -15.20 -9.83 -4.47
CA PHE A 168 -14.57 -10.42 -3.29
C PHE A 168 -15.17 -11.77 -2.91
N PHE A 169 -16.48 -11.86 -2.80
CA PHE A 169 -17.16 -13.04 -2.24
C PHE A 169 -17.63 -14.04 -3.29
N ALA A 170 -17.93 -13.63 -4.50
CA ALA A 170 -18.40 -14.54 -5.54
C ALA A 170 -17.28 -15.00 -6.48
N VAL A 171 -16.15 -14.28 -6.53
CA VAL A 171 -14.99 -14.61 -7.38
C VAL A 171 -13.82 -15.08 -6.54
N LEU A 172 -13.22 -14.17 -5.74
CA LEU A 172 -11.95 -14.47 -5.05
C LEU A 172 -12.11 -15.49 -3.91
N ALA A 173 -13.24 -15.48 -3.21
CA ALA A 173 -13.50 -16.43 -2.11
C ALA A 173 -14.02 -17.80 -2.58
N LYS A 174 -14.24 -17.98 -3.89
CA LYS A 174 -14.77 -19.24 -4.45
C LYS A 174 -13.80 -19.85 -5.48
N LYS A 175 -13.76 -21.18 -5.49
CA LYS A 175 -13.12 -21.91 -6.59
C LYS A 175 -13.85 -21.65 -7.90
N VAL A 176 -13.16 -21.71 -9.02
CA VAL A 176 -13.75 -21.47 -10.35
C VAL A 176 -14.99 -22.35 -10.58
N SER A 177 -14.93 -23.63 -10.20
CA SER A 177 -16.05 -24.59 -10.31
C SER A 177 -17.28 -24.26 -9.45
N GLU A 178 -17.13 -23.40 -8.46
CA GLU A 178 -18.19 -23.01 -7.52
C GLU A 178 -18.83 -21.65 -7.85
N ARG A 179 -18.28 -20.96 -8.88
CA ARG A 179 -18.80 -19.67 -9.36
C ARG A 179 -20.06 -19.90 -10.20
N ASN A 180 -21.05 -19.04 -10.04
CA ASN A 180 -22.23 -19.09 -10.91
C ASN A 180 -21.90 -18.58 -12.32
N GLU A 181 -22.68 -18.96 -13.32
CA GLU A 181 -22.46 -18.60 -14.73
C GLU A 181 -22.34 -17.10 -14.96
N ARG A 182 -23.24 -16.30 -14.36
CA ARG A 182 -23.20 -14.84 -14.47
C ARG A 182 -21.89 -14.21 -13.96
N VAL A 183 -21.30 -14.81 -12.94
CA VAL A 183 -20.02 -14.37 -12.39
C VAL A 183 -18.86 -14.79 -13.28
N GLN A 184 -18.93 -15.99 -13.88
CA GLN A 184 -17.91 -16.49 -14.81
C GLN A 184 -17.90 -15.70 -16.12
N GLU A 185 -19.02 -15.19 -16.57
CA GLU A 185 -19.13 -14.35 -17.78
C GLU A 185 -18.57 -12.92 -17.53
N LYS A 186 -18.65 -12.42 -16.30
CA LYS A 186 -18.27 -11.06 -15.96
C LYS A 186 -16.80 -10.93 -15.56
N PHE A 187 -16.21 -11.94 -14.92
CA PHE A 187 -14.87 -11.96 -14.33
C PHE A 187 -14.09 -13.21 -14.76
#